data_1d645ab08a748fba9fbfde554a6c3efa
#
_entry.id   1d645ab08a748fba9fbfde554a6c3efa
#
_cell.length_a   1.000
_cell.length_b   1.000
_cell.length_c   1.000
_cell.angle_alpha   90.00
_cell.angle_beta   90.00
_cell.angle_gamma   90.00
#
_symmetry.space_group_name_H-M   'P 1'
#
loop_
_entity.id
_entity.type
_entity.pdbx_description
1 polymer ?
#
loop_
_entity_poly.entity_id
_entity_poly.type
_entity_poly.pdbx_seq_one_letter_code
_entity_poly.pdbx_strand_id
1 'polypeptide(L)'
;MDPVLLLTVFFSFFCTFLVLPLWIKKAWQIKLIWNDMNKPQHPKNVAGSGGLIVVFGFILGVLSYIAIRTFYFKNDGSVIGYLFAAILVVLLSSIVGLVDDLFGWQRGGLSIRSRLLIVIFSAIPLMVINSGDSAVILPFIGSINLGLLYPLLFIPIGIVGATTTFNFLAGYNGLEASQGIIILSALAVVTWITGSSWISVVALCMVAALVAFYIFNHNPARVFPGDVMTYAVGALIASIAILGNVEKIAIVFFIPYIIETVLKSRGKLDKHSFARVNKNGGLEMPYEKIYGLEHLAIYILKKIRPEKEVRENHVVYMINAFQLFIIAIGFLFFL
;
A
#
# COMPACT_ATOMS: atom_id res chain seq x y z
N MET A 1 -9.89 21.16 10.56
CA MET A 1 -9.84 21.03 9.07
C MET A 1 -11.05 21.75 8.52
N ASP A 2 -10.85 22.64 7.53
CA ASP A 2 -11.99 23.28 6.88
C ASP A 2 -12.86 22.23 6.20
N PRO A 3 -14.19 22.22 6.40
CA PRO A 3 -15.09 21.24 5.77
C PRO A 3 -14.97 21.17 4.25
N VAL A 4 -14.62 22.29 3.60
CA VAL A 4 -14.41 22.35 2.14
C VAL A 4 -13.29 21.38 1.70
N LEU A 5 -12.26 21.17 2.53
CA LEU A 5 -11.18 20.24 2.21
C LEU A 5 -11.62 18.77 2.24
N LEU A 6 -12.70 18.44 2.96
CA LEU A 6 -13.27 17.10 2.94
C LEU A 6 -13.88 16.75 1.57
N LEU A 7 -14.29 17.74 0.78
CA LEU A 7 -14.79 17.53 -0.58
C LEU A 7 -13.76 16.81 -1.45
N THR A 8 -12.46 17.04 -1.21
CA THR A 8 -11.38 16.40 -1.98
C THR A 8 -11.32 14.89 -1.70
N VAL A 9 -11.55 14.51 -0.45
CA VAL A 9 -11.61 13.11 0.01
C VAL A 9 -12.82 12.40 -0.61
N PHE A 10 -14.00 13.03 -0.57
CA PHE A 10 -15.20 12.51 -1.22
C PHE A 10 -15.01 12.40 -2.74
N PHE A 11 -14.37 13.38 -3.36
CA PHE A 11 -14.10 13.35 -4.79
C PHE A 11 -13.20 12.18 -5.18
N SER A 12 -12.15 11.91 -4.40
CA SER A 12 -11.29 10.73 -4.58
C SER A 12 -12.07 9.42 -4.50
N PHE A 13 -12.95 9.29 -3.49
CA PHE A 13 -13.83 8.14 -3.36
C PHE A 13 -14.75 7.95 -4.57
N PHE A 14 -15.51 8.98 -4.94
CA PHE A 14 -16.50 8.87 -6.00
C PHE A 14 -15.85 8.65 -7.37
N CYS A 15 -14.72 9.30 -7.68
CA CYS A 15 -13.97 9.04 -8.89
C CYS A 15 -13.57 7.56 -9.00
N THR A 16 -13.02 6.99 -7.93
CA THR A 16 -12.65 5.57 -7.92
C THR A 16 -13.89 4.68 -8.04
N PHE A 17 -14.92 4.93 -7.22
CA PHE A 17 -16.12 4.09 -7.15
C PHE A 17 -16.89 4.03 -8.49
N LEU A 18 -17.03 5.16 -9.18
CA LEU A 18 -17.77 5.26 -10.44
C LEU A 18 -16.97 4.71 -11.64
N VAL A 19 -15.65 4.88 -11.64
CA VAL A 19 -14.81 4.45 -12.77
C VAL A 19 -14.44 2.97 -12.69
N LEU A 20 -14.33 2.41 -11.48
CA LEU A 20 -13.88 1.03 -11.29
C LEU A 20 -14.76 -0.04 -12.00
N PRO A 21 -16.11 0.05 -12.01
CA PRO A 21 -16.93 -0.89 -12.77
C PRO A 21 -16.65 -0.86 -14.28
N LEU A 22 -16.32 0.33 -14.83
CA LEU A 22 -15.94 0.47 -16.24
C LEU A 22 -14.62 -0.22 -16.53
N TRP A 23 -13.64 -0.08 -15.61
CA TRP A 23 -12.37 -0.81 -15.68
C TRP A 23 -12.58 -2.32 -15.65
N ILE A 24 -13.36 -2.82 -14.68
CA ILE A 24 -13.66 -4.26 -14.57
C ILE A 24 -14.21 -4.79 -15.90
N LYS A 25 -15.22 -4.10 -16.47
CA LYS A 25 -15.78 -4.47 -17.77
C LYS A 25 -14.72 -4.47 -18.88
N LYS A 26 -13.85 -3.45 -18.91
CA LYS A 26 -12.77 -3.33 -19.90
C LYS A 26 -11.73 -4.43 -19.73
N ALA A 27 -11.31 -4.74 -18.50
CA ALA A 27 -10.37 -5.80 -18.21
C ALA A 27 -10.87 -7.18 -18.70
N TRP A 28 -12.16 -7.47 -18.53
CA TRP A 28 -12.79 -8.66 -19.10
C TRP A 28 -12.75 -8.67 -20.63
N GLN A 29 -13.03 -7.55 -21.30
CA GLN A 29 -12.99 -7.43 -22.75
C GLN A 29 -11.61 -7.71 -23.34
N ILE A 30 -10.55 -7.18 -22.70
CA ILE A 30 -9.16 -7.37 -23.13
C ILE A 30 -8.51 -8.63 -22.56
N LYS A 31 -9.29 -9.44 -21.80
CA LYS A 31 -8.85 -10.68 -21.14
C LYS A 31 -7.73 -10.46 -20.08
N LEU A 32 -7.62 -9.26 -19.52
CA LEU A 32 -6.75 -8.97 -18.37
C LEU A 32 -7.41 -9.50 -17.09
N ILE A 33 -7.45 -10.82 -16.97
CA ILE A 33 -8.11 -11.56 -15.89
C ILE A 33 -7.13 -12.57 -15.28
N TRP A 34 -7.24 -12.75 -13.95
CA TRP A 34 -6.36 -13.60 -13.16
C TRP A 34 -7.11 -14.72 -12.45
N ASN A 35 -6.37 -15.76 -12.08
CA ASN A 35 -6.89 -16.86 -11.29
C ASN A 35 -7.00 -16.43 -9.82
N ASP A 36 -8.14 -16.73 -9.18
CA ASP A 36 -8.28 -16.63 -7.72
C ASP A 36 -7.65 -17.87 -7.07
N MET A 37 -6.40 -17.73 -6.66
CA MET A 37 -5.56 -18.85 -6.20
C MET A 37 -6.00 -19.44 -4.85
N ASN A 38 -6.75 -18.69 -4.03
CA ASN A 38 -7.24 -19.16 -2.73
C ASN A 38 -8.67 -19.73 -2.80
N LYS A 39 -9.12 -20.12 -4.00
CA LYS A 39 -10.42 -20.76 -4.25
C LYS A 39 -10.25 -22.16 -4.83
N PRO A 40 -11.22 -23.08 -4.60
CA PRO A 40 -11.21 -24.39 -5.23
C PRO A 40 -11.13 -24.27 -6.75
N GLN A 41 -10.29 -25.09 -7.39
CA GLN A 41 -10.08 -25.12 -8.85
C GLN A 41 -9.47 -23.83 -9.44
N HIS A 42 -9.06 -22.86 -8.62
CA HIS A 42 -8.40 -21.60 -9.03
C HIS A 42 -9.10 -20.92 -10.22
N PRO A 43 -10.37 -20.48 -10.08
CA PRO A 43 -11.13 -19.96 -11.19
C PRO A 43 -10.49 -18.70 -11.76
N LYS A 44 -10.36 -18.62 -13.11
CA LYS A 44 -9.86 -17.43 -13.81
C LYS A 44 -11.01 -16.46 -14.04
N ASN A 45 -11.36 -15.68 -13.03
CA ASN A 45 -12.59 -14.89 -13.04
C ASN A 45 -12.46 -13.50 -12.41
N VAL A 46 -11.24 -13.02 -12.12
CA VAL A 46 -11.04 -11.73 -11.45
C VAL A 46 -10.31 -10.77 -12.37
N ALA A 47 -10.84 -9.57 -12.56
CA ALA A 47 -10.22 -8.50 -13.33
C ALA A 47 -8.89 -8.07 -12.68
N GLY A 48 -7.85 -7.84 -13.47
CA GLY A 48 -6.53 -7.41 -12.97
C GLY A 48 -6.34 -5.90 -12.91
N SER A 49 -5.28 -5.49 -12.24
CA SER A 49 -4.72 -4.12 -12.23
C SER A 49 -5.73 -3.01 -11.93
N GLY A 50 -6.69 -3.30 -11.04
CA GLY A 50 -7.70 -2.31 -10.61
C GLY A 50 -7.09 -1.13 -9.83
N GLY A 51 -5.88 -1.30 -9.31
CA GLY A 51 -5.09 -0.25 -8.69
C GLY A 51 -4.84 0.97 -9.56
N LEU A 52 -4.88 0.81 -10.90
CA LEU A 52 -4.82 1.95 -11.82
C LEU A 52 -5.92 2.98 -11.54
N ILE A 53 -7.12 2.52 -11.23
CA ILE A 53 -8.26 3.40 -10.93
C ILE A 53 -8.15 4.00 -9.52
N VAL A 54 -7.54 3.27 -8.57
CA VAL A 54 -7.23 3.80 -7.23
C VAL A 54 -6.25 4.98 -7.35
N VAL A 55 -5.16 4.80 -8.10
CA VAL A 55 -4.16 5.85 -8.33
C VAL A 55 -4.78 7.05 -9.05
N PHE A 56 -5.62 6.80 -10.07
CA PHE A 56 -6.34 7.86 -10.76
C PHE A 56 -7.24 8.67 -9.81
N GLY A 57 -8.07 8.00 -9.00
CA GLY A 57 -8.94 8.66 -8.02
C GLY A 57 -8.15 9.44 -6.97
N PHE A 58 -7.04 8.87 -6.47
CA PHE A 58 -6.13 9.55 -5.56
C PHE A 58 -5.56 10.85 -6.17
N ILE A 59 -5.01 10.77 -7.39
CA ILE A 59 -4.43 11.94 -8.07
C ILE A 59 -5.48 13.03 -8.25
N LEU A 60 -6.69 12.69 -8.71
CA LEU A 60 -7.77 13.67 -8.86
C LEU A 60 -8.18 14.28 -7.52
N GLY A 61 -8.22 13.50 -6.44
CA GLY A 61 -8.45 14.00 -5.09
C GLY A 61 -7.41 15.02 -4.66
N VAL A 62 -6.11 14.72 -4.82
CA VAL A 62 -5.03 15.64 -4.46
C VAL A 62 -4.99 16.87 -5.37
N LEU A 63 -5.23 16.72 -6.68
CA LEU A 63 -5.33 17.87 -7.60
C LEU A 63 -6.50 18.79 -7.24
N SER A 64 -7.65 18.23 -6.85
CA SER A 64 -8.77 19.05 -6.35
C SER A 64 -8.43 19.78 -5.05
N TYR A 65 -7.63 19.15 -4.16
CA TYR A 65 -7.10 19.79 -2.97
C TYR A 65 -6.19 20.98 -3.32
N ILE A 66 -5.27 20.81 -4.27
CA ILE A 66 -4.42 21.89 -4.77
C ILE A 66 -5.28 23.02 -5.34
N ALA A 67 -6.28 22.69 -6.17
CA ALA A 67 -7.17 23.66 -6.78
C ALA A 67 -7.94 24.48 -5.72
N ILE A 68 -8.52 23.84 -4.71
CA ILE A 68 -9.22 24.53 -3.61
C ILE A 68 -8.25 25.44 -2.85
N ARG A 69 -7.04 24.97 -2.53
CA ARG A 69 -6.04 25.81 -1.86
C ARG A 69 -5.65 27.03 -2.68
N THR A 70 -5.47 26.86 -3.99
CA THR A 70 -5.00 27.93 -4.87
C THR A 70 -6.11 28.96 -5.16
N PHE A 71 -7.30 28.48 -5.53
CA PHE A 71 -8.36 29.38 -6.04
C PHE A 71 -9.30 29.89 -4.95
N TYR A 72 -9.60 29.05 -3.95
CA TYR A 72 -10.54 29.40 -2.88
C TYR A 72 -9.83 30.05 -1.69
N PHE A 73 -8.79 29.38 -1.13
CA PHE A 73 -8.06 29.93 0.00
C PHE A 73 -6.97 30.94 -0.36
N LYS A 74 -6.61 31.05 -1.64
CA LYS A 74 -5.56 31.97 -2.14
C LYS A 74 -4.23 31.83 -1.36
N ASN A 75 -3.87 30.59 -0.99
CA ASN A 75 -2.66 30.32 -0.23
C ASN A 75 -1.40 30.61 -1.06
N ASP A 76 -0.32 30.92 -0.36
CA ASP A 76 1.01 31.28 -0.88
C ASP A 76 1.73 30.22 -1.72
N GLY A 77 1.14 29.05 -1.87
CA GLY A 77 1.73 27.95 -2.65
C GLY A 77 2.86 27.17 -1.97
N SER A 78 3.19 27.48 -0.72
CA SER A 78 4.33 26.90 0.01
C SER A 78 4.40 25.37 0.00
N VAL A 79 3.26 24.67 -0.03
CA VAL A 79 3.18 23.20 -0.03
C VAL A 79 2.93 22.58 -1.41
N ILE A 80 2.67 23.39 -2.45
CA ILE A 80 2.28 22.87 -3.78
C ILE A 80 3.39 22.02 -4.38
N GLY A 81 4.64 22.44 -4.25
CA GLY A 81 5.80 21.66 -4.72
C GLY A 81 5.88 20.27 -4.08
N TYR A 82 5.66 20.18 -2.77
CA TYR A 82 5.64 18.91 -2.03
C TYR A 82 4.46 18.01 -2.46
N LEU A 83 3.29 18.60 -2.73
CA LEU A 83 2.12 17.85 -3.22
C LEU A 83 2.37 17.26 -4.60
N PHE A 84 2.95 18.04 -5.54
CA PHE A 84 3.32 17.52 -6.85
C PHE A 84 4.42 16.46 -6.76
N ALA A 85 5.42 16.63 -5.89
CA ALA A 85 6.44 15.62 -5.68
C ALA A 85 5.84 14.30 -5.17
N ALA A 86 4.93 14.35 -4.20
CA ALA A 86 4.23 13.17 -3.70
C ALA A 86 3.40 12.48 -4.81
N ILE A 87 2.65 13.25 -5.61
CA ILE A 87 1.92 12.71 -6.78
C ILE A 87 2.88 12.03 -7.76
N LEU A 88 4.02 12.65 -8.07
CA LEU A 88 5.00 12.10 -9.00
C LEU A 88 5.63 10.81 -8.47
N VAL A 89 5.98 10.73 -7.18
CA VAL A 89 6.50 9.49 -6.57
C VAL A 89 5.49 8.36 -6.69
N VAL A 90 4.23 8.62 -6.34
CA VAL A 90 3.15 7.63 -6.45
C VAL A 90 2.92 7.22 -7.90
N LEU A 91 2.87 8.18 -8.82
CA LEU A 91 2.66 7.91 -10.24
C LEU A 91 3.80 7.09 -10.85
N LEU A 92 5.06 7.47 -10.60
CA LEU A 92 6.22 6.73 -11.11
C LEU A 92 6.27 5.30 -10.55
N SER A 93 6.03 5.13 -9.24
CA SER A 93 5.98 3.81 -8.62
C SER A 93 4.82 2.97 -9.19
N SER A 94 3.64 3.57 -9.40
CA SER A 94 2.50 2.87 -10.00
C SER A 94 2.73 2.45 -11.44
N ILE A 95 3.47 3.26 -12.22
CA ILE A 95 3.87 2.89 -13.60
C ILE A 95 4.76 1.64 -13.57
N VAL A 96 5.72 1.56 -12.64
CA VAL A 96 6.55 0.35 -12.52
C VAL A 96 5.70 -0.88 -12.21
N GLY A 97 4.77 -0.75 -11.26
CA GLY A 97 3.83 -1.83 -10.92
C GLY A 97 2.91 -2.20 -12.09
N LEU A 98 2.42 -1.21 -12.85
CA LEU A 98 1.59 -1.47 -14.03
C LEU A 98 2.37 -2.21 -15.14
N VAL A 99 3.61 -1.81 -15.37
CA VAL A 99 4.50 -2.50 -16.32
C VAL A 99 4.73 -3.95 -15.88
N ASP A 100 4.95 -4.19 -14.57
CA ASP A 100 5.10 -5.55 -14.04
C ASP A 100 3.79 -6.37 -14.19
N ASP A 101 2.63 -5.80 -13.89
CA ASP A 101 1.34 -6.43 -14.09
C ASP A 101 1.12 -6.85 -15.57
N LEU A 102 1.40 -5.95 -16.51
CA LEU A 102 1.21 -6.22 -17.94
C LEU A 102 2.19 -7.27 -18.47
N PHE A 103 3.46 -7.23 -18.05
CA PHE A 103 4.43 -8.27 -18.40
C PHE A 103 4.13 -9.59 -17.68
N GLY A 104 3.70 -9.54 -16.40
CA GLY A 104 3.32 -10.70 -15.62
C GLY A 104 2.18 -11.47 -16.26
N TRP A 105 1.21 -10.75 -16.80
CA TRP A 105 0.07 -11.32 -17.51
C TRP A 105 0.47 -12.07 -18.80
N GLN A 106 1.51 -11.60 -19.51
CA GLN A 106 1.92 -12.17 -20.81
C GLN A 106 3.19 -13.02 -20.73
N ARG A 107 4.18 -12.67 -19.91
CA ARG A 107 5.54 -13.19 -19.99
C ARG A 107 6.25 -13.46 -18.65
N GLY A 108 5.53 -13.50 -17.53
CA GLY A 108 6.10 -13.83 -16.22
C GLY A 108 6.66 -12.67 -15.40
N GLY A 109 6.40 -11.41 -15.80
CA GLY A 109 6.77 -10.22 -15.05
C GLY A 109 8.23 -9.76 -15.19
N LEU A 110 8.56 -8.66 -14.51
CA LEU A 110 9.90 -8.12 -14.45
C LEU A 110 10.77 -8.90 -13.44
N SER A 111 12.05 -8.99 -13.69
CA SER A 111 12.98 -9.54 -12.69
C SER A 111 13.02 -8.65 -11.44
N ILE A 112 13.26 -9.23 -10.26
CA ILE A 112 13.37 -8.50 -8.99
C ILE A 112 14.40 -7.37 -9.10
N ARG A 113 15.55 -7.62 -9.76
CA ARG A 113 16.61 -6.61 -9.94
C ARG A 113 16.13 -5.45 -10.80
N SER A 114 15.42 -5.73 -11.90
CA SER A 114 14.87 -4.68 -12.79
C SER A 114 13.84 -3.84 -12.05
N ARG A 115 12.95 -4.46 -11.28
CA ARG A 115 11.95 -3.75 -10.46
C ARG A 115 12.62 -2.80 -9.46
N LEU A 116 13.57 -3.28 -8.67
CA LEU A 116 14.29 -2.46 -7.69
C LEU A 116 14.99 -1.28 -8.34
N LEU A 117 15.71 -1.51 -9.46
CA LEU A 117 16.41 -0.45 -10.19
C LEU A 117 15.46 0.63 -10.71
N ILE A 118 14.30 0.25 -11.24
CA ILE A 118 13.35 1.22 -11.80
C ILE A 118 12.65 1.99 -10.68
N VAL A 119 12.31 1.32 -9.56
CA VAL A 119 11.66 1.97 -8.40
C VAL A 119 12.56 3.03 -7.75
N ILE A 120 13.89 2.88 -7.80
CA ILE A 120 14.82 3.92 -7.30
C ILE A 120 14.53 5.28 -7.96
N PHE A 121 14.25 5.31 -9.26
CA PHE A 121 13.94 6.55 -9.99
C PHE A 121 12.66 7.23 -9.50
N SER A 122 11.72 6.48 -8.90
CA SER A 122 10.50 7.07 -8.34
C SER A 122 10.79 7.95 -7.11
N ALA A 123 11.95 7.81 -6.46
CA ALA A 123 12.35 8.64 -5.33
C ALA A 123 12.85 10.05 -5.75
N ILE A 124 13.24 10.22 -7.01
CA ILE A 124 13.85 11.47 -7.51
C ILE A 124 13.04 12.72 -7.16
N PRO A 125 11.70 12.77 -7.31
CA PRO A 125 10.94 13.97 -7.00
C PRO A 125 11.14 14.47 -5.56
N LEU A 126 11.21 13.56 -4.57
CA LEU A 126 11.47 13.95 -3.17
C LEU A 126 12.94 14.30 -2.91
N MET A 127 13.87 13.62 -3.61
CA MET A 127 15.31 13.91 -3.52
C MET A 127 15.62 15.33 -4.02
N VAL A 128 15.09 15.72 -5.18
CA VAL A 128 15.41 17.00 -5.85
C VAL A 128 14.90 18.19 -5.05
N ILE A 129 13.75 18.06 -4.39
CA ILE A 129 13.23 19.15 -3.54
C ILE A 129 13.82 19.11 -2.12
N ASN A 130 14.78 18.21 -1.86
CA ASN A 130 15.42 18.01 -0.55
C ASN A 130 14.38 17.93 0.57
N SER A 131 13.40 17.04 0.39
CA SER A 131 12.27 16.88 1.32
C SER A 131 12.68 16.18 2.61
N GLY A 132 11.95 16.46 3.68
CA GLY A 132 12.21 15.91 5.00
C GLY A 132 13.31 16.65 5.77
N ASP A 133 13.52 16.22 7.00
CA ASP A 133 14.60 16.73 7.86
C ASP A 133 15.79 15.77 7.85
N SER A 134 16.99 16.32 7.60
CA SER A 134 18.23 15.51 7.66
C SER A 134 18.57 15.03 9.07
N ALA A 135 17.97 15.61 10.11
CA ALA A 135 18.07 15.17 11.48
C ALA A 135 17.00 14.08 11.78
N VAL A 136 17.32 12.83 11.49
CA VAL A 136 16.42 11.69 11.68
C VAL A 136 16.53 11.14 13.10
N ILE A 137 15.39 10.95 13.75
CA ILE A 137 15.30 10.28 15.05
C ILE A 137 15.04 8.78 14.82
N LEU A 138 16.07 7.97 14.95
CA LEU A 138 15.95 6.52 14.82
C LEU A 138 15.58 5.86 16.15
N PRO A 139 14.74 4.80 16.14
CA PRO A 139 14.47 4.01 17.33
C PRO A 139 15.77 3.47 17.93
N PHE A 140 15.95 3.60 19.23
CA PHE A 140 17.09 3.09 20.03
C PHE A 140 18.46 3.77 19.79
N ILE A 141 18.61 4.62 18.77
CA ILE A 141 19.90 5.26 18.41
C ILE A 141 19.90 6.77 18.75
N GLY A 142 18.73 7.41 18.74
CA GLY A 142 18.59 8.85 18.96
C GLY A 142 18.58 9.67 17.67
N SER A 143 18.86 10.98 17.77
CA SER A 143 18.90 11.89 16.62
C SER A 143 20.26 11.86 15.94
N ILE A 144 20.27 11.61 14.64
CA ILE A 144 21.46 11.64 13.78
C ILE A 144 21.23 12.62 12.65
N ASN A 145 22.14 13.57 12.48
CA ASN A 145 22.10 14.45 11.31
C ASN A 145 22.84 13.78 10.14
N LEU A 146 22.09 13.43 9.11
CA LEU A 146 22.59 12.71 7.93
C LEU A 146 23.06 13.65 6.82
N GLY A 147 22.76 14.96 6.91
CA GLY A 147 23.11 15.93 5.89
C GLY A 147 22.68 15.47 4.48
N LEU A 148 23.58 15.52 3.50
CA LEU A 148 23.32 15.10 2.11
C LEU A 148 23.06 13.60 1.94
N LEU A 149 23.42 12.76 2.91
CA LEU A 149 23.10 11.33 2.85
C LEU A 149 21.59 11.09 2.98
N TYR A 150 20.86 12.00 3.63
CA TYR A 150 19.42 11.85 3.77
C TYR A 150 18.71 11.88 2.40
N PRO A 151 18.78 12.94 1.57
CA PRO A 151 18.11 12.93 0.28
C PRO A 151 18.73 11.93 -0.71
N LEU A 152 20.04 11.67 -0.69
CA LEU A 152 20.70 10.85 -1.68
C LEU A 152 20.62 9.34 -1.41
N LEU A 153 20.48 8.92 -0.16
CA LEU A 153 20.50 7.52 0.22
C LEU A 153 19.23 7.10 0.97
N PHE A 154 18.84 7.83 2.02
CA PHE A 154 17.74 7.43 2.89
C PHE A 154 16.37 7.56 2.23
N ILE A 155 16.13 8.65 1.46
CA ILE A 155 14.89 8.80 0.68
C ILE A 155 14.71 7.64 -0.32
N PRO A 156 15.69 7.32 -1.20
CA PRO A 156 15.57 6.17 -2.10
C PRO A 156 15.36 4.84 -1.39
N ILE A 157 16.10 4.58 -0.30
CA ILE A 157 15.95 3.35 0.50
C ILE A 157 14.54 3.27 1.09
N GLY A 158 14.02 4.36 1.64
CA GLY A 158 12.68 4.43 2.19
C GLY A 158 11.60 4.14 1.14
N ILE A 159 11.67 4.80 -0.01
CA ILE A 159 10.71 4.61 -1.12
C ILE A 159 10.78 3.18 -1.66
N VAL A 160 11.99 2.69 -2.02
CA VAL A 160 12.17 1.32 -2.55
C VAL A 160 11.76 0.28 -1.53
N GLY A 161 12.18 0.46 -0.27
CA GLY A 161 11.86 -0.45 0.82
C GLY A 161 10.35 -0.56 1.03
N ALA A 162 9.65 0.55 1.23
CA ALA A 162 8.22 0.54 1.47
C ALA A 162 7.44 0.02 0.25
N THR A 163 7.78 0.46 -0.96
CA THR A 163 7.14 0.03 -2.20
C THR A 163 7.24 -1.48 -2.40
N THR A 164 8.45 -2.02 -2.27
CA THR A 164 8.71 -3.45 -2.53
C THR A 164 8.10 -4.33 -1.43
N THR A 165 8.26 -3.93 -0.17
CA THR A 165 7.80 -4.76 0.95
C THR A 165 6.28 -4.74 1.09
N PHE A 166 5.62 -3.61 0.78
CA PHE A 166 4.16 -3.57 0.75
C PHE A 166 3.57 -4.59 -0.23
N ASN A 167 4.25 -4.84 -1.36
CA ASN A 167 3.86 -5.86 -2.33
C ASN A 167 4.15 -7.30 -1.87
N PHE A 168 4.94 -7.51 -0.83
CA PHE A 168 5.20 -8.88 -0.34
C PHE A 168 4.02 -9.46 0.42
N LEU A 169 3.28 -8.67 1.18
CA LEU A 169 2.09 -9.09 1.92
C LEU A 169 0.86 -8.93 1.04
N ALA A 170 0.66 -9.87 0.13
CA ALA A 170 -0.32 -9.78 -0.96
C ALA A 170 -0.87 -11.15 -1.37
N GLY A 171 -1.97 -11.14 -2.13
CA GLY A 171 -2.53 -12.32 -2.77
C GLY A 171 -3.76 -12.90 -2.07
N TYR A 172 -4.36 -12.18 -1.14
CA TYR A 172 -5.63 -12.52 -0.49
C TYR A 172 -6.66 -11.44 -0.76
N ASN A 173 -7.88 -11.85 -1.05
CA ASN A 173 -8.96 -10.92 -1.42
C ASN A 173 -9.20 -9.88 -0.31
N GLY A 174 -8.96 -8.62 -0.63
CA GLY A 174 -9.12 -7.48 0.28
C GLY A 174 -7.94 -7.20 1.22
N LEU A 175 -6.88 -8.02 1.22
CA LEU A 175 -5.76 -7.85 2.15
C LEU A 175 -5.01 -6.54 1.90
N GLU A 176 -4.51 -6.34 0.71
CA GLU A 176 -3.67 -5.19 0.33
C GLU A 176 -4.43 -3.87 0.50
N ALA A 177 -5.69 -3.85 0.08
CA ALA A 177 -6.53 -2.66 0.21
C ALA A 177 -6.83 -2.33 1.67
N SER A 178 -7.20 -3.33 2.50
CA SER A 178 -7.47 -3.11 3.93
C SER A 178 -6.23 -2.70 4.70
N GLN A 179 -5.07 -3.27 4.39
CA GLN A 179 -3.79 -2.89 4.99
C GLN A 179 -3.44 -1.43 4.65
N GLY A 180 -3.59 -1.04 3.38
CA GLY A 180 -3.38 0.35 2.94
C GLY A 180 -4.31 1.33 3.66
N ILE A 181 -5.61 0.99 3.79
CA ILE A 181 -6.59 1.80 4.54
C ILE A 181 -6.13 1.96 6.00
N ILE A 182 -5.77 0.88 6.67
CA ILE A 182 -5.41 0.88 8.09
C ILE A 182 -4.17 1.75 8.32
N ILE A 183 -3.08 1.53 7.57
CA ILE A 183 -1.81 2.23 7.77
C ILE A 183 -1.93 3.70 7.40
N LEU A 184 -2.53 4.03 6.24
CA LEU A 184 -2.67 5.41 5.80
C LEU A 184 -3.63 6.20 6.68
N SER A 185 -4.68 5.57 7.23
CA SER A 185 -5.55 6.22 8.21
C SER A 185 -4.80 6.55 9.49
N ALA A 186 -3.96 5.64 9.98
CA ALA A 186 -3.12 5.90 11.15
C ALA A 186 -2.11 7.02 10.89
N LEU A 187 -1.44 7.02 9.74
CA LEU A 187 -0.53 8.10 9.33
C LEU A 187 -1.24 9.44 9.13
N ALA A 188 -2.49 9.43 8.65
CA ALA A 188 -3.31 10.65 8.57
C ALA A 188 -3.56 11.26 9.96
N VAL A 189 -3.85 10.42 10.97
CA VAL A 189 -3.99 10.86 12.36
C VAL A 189 -2.66 11.40 12.90
N VAL A 190 -1.56 10.69 12.70
CA VAL A 190 -0.22 11.13 13.14
C VAL A 190 0.12 12.49 12.56
N THR A 191 0.04 12.64 11.24
CA THR A 191 0.39 13.89 10.55
C THR A 191 -0.55 15.04 10.89
N TRP A 192 -1.81 14.74 11.25
CA TRP A 192 -2.73 15.72 11.80
C TRP A 192 -2.27 16.24 13.17
N ILE A 193 -1.94 15.33 14.09
CA ILE A 193 -1.51 15.66 15.46
C ILE A 193 -0.17 16.40 15.45
N THR A 194 0.76 16.02 14.56
CA THR A 194 2.09 16.65 14.43
C THR A 194 2.07 17.98 13.67
N GLY A 195 0.89 18.49 13.30
CA GLY A 195 0.73 19.81 12.65
C GLY A 195 0.86 19.83 11.13
N SER A 196 1.12 18.68 10.51
CA SER A 196 1.25 18.55 9.05
C SER A 196 -0.10 18.20 8.38
N SER A 197 -1.14 18.99 8.65
CA SER A 197 -2.52 18.70 8.26
C SER A 197 -2.73 18.52 6.74
N TRP A 198 -1.91 19.15 5.91
CA TRP A 198 -1.97 18.99 4.45
C TRP A 198 -1.56 17.57 4.01
N ILE A 199 -0.61 16.95 4.71
CA ILE A 199 -0.21 15.54 4.46
C ILE A 199 -1.33 14.60 4.88
N SER A 200 -2.03 14.90 5.98
CA SER A 200 -3.20 14.15 6.42
C SER A 200 -4.28 14.10 5.33
N VAL A 201 -4.55 15.21 4.64
CA VAL A 201 -5.50 15.25 3.50
C VAL A 201 -5.03 14.35 2.36
N VAL A 202 -3.74 14.38 2.01
CA VAL A 202 -3.16 13.49 0.98
C VAL A 202 -3.37 12.02 1.35
N ALA A 203 -3.08 11.65 2.60
CA ALA A 203 -3.31 10.29 3.09
C ALA A 203 -4.79 9.91 2.99
N LEU A 204 -5.71 10.79 3.42
CA LEU A 204 -7.15 10.55 3.38
C LEU A 204 -7.70 10.44 1.95
N CYS A 205 -7.14 11.13 0.97
CA CYS A 205 -7.51 10.94 -0.44
C CYS A 205 -7.21 9.50 -0.90
N MET A 206 -6.04 8.94 -0.54
CA MET A 206 -5.73 7.55 -0.88
C MET A 206 -6.60 6.58 -0.09
N VAL A 207 -6.84 6.83 1.20
CA VAL A 207 -7.76 6.02 2.01
C VAL A 207 -9.14 5.95 1.37
N ALA A 208 -9.68 7.09 0.92
CA ALA A 208 -10.98 7.15 0.26
C ALA A 208 -11.03 6.36 -1.06
N ALA A 209 -9.98 6.48 -1.88
CA ALA A 209 -9.85 5.68 -3.10
C ALA A 209 -9.76 4.17 -2.80
N LEU A 210 -8.98 3.78 -1.76
CA LEU A 210 -8.86 2.39 -1.33
C LEU A 210 -10.16 1.85 -0.74
N VAL A 211 -10.93 2.65 0.01
CA VAL A 211 -12.26 2.24 0.52
C VAL A 211 -13.21 1.98 -0.63
N ALA A 212 -13.25 2.85 -1.64
CA ALA A 212 -14.04 2.64 -2.84
C ALA A 212 -13.62 1.35 -3.59
N PHE A 213 -12.32 1.11 -3.70
CA PHE A 213 -11.77 -0.09 -4.31
C PHE A 213 -12.11 -1.36 -3.50
N TYR A 214 -11.99 -1.31 -2.18
CA TYR A 214 -12.25 -2.42 -1.27
C TYR A 214 -13.66 -3.00 -1.42
N ILE A 215 -14.66 -2.18 -1.75
CA ILE A 215 -16.03 -2.62 -2.03
C ILE A 215 -16.09 -3.68 -3.14
N PHE A 216 -15.18 -3.61 -4.11
CA PHE A 216 -15.10 -4.55 -5.24
C PHE A 216 -14.01 -5.62 -5.06
N ASN A 217 -13.06 -5.41 -4.14
CA ASN A 217 -11.90 -6.28 -3.93
C ASN A 217 -12.08 -7.25 -2.75
N HIS A 218 -12.97 -6.95 -1.78
CA HIS A 218 -13.21 -7.89 -0.68
C HIS A 218 -13.72 -9.24 -1.18
N ASN A 219 -13.53 -10.28 -0.39
CA ASN A 219 -13.90 -11.65 -0.78
C ASN A 219 -15.44 -11.85 -0.92
N PRO A 220 -15.93 -12.35 -2.07
CA PRO A 220 -15.21 -12.72 -3.27
C PRO A 220 -14.85 -11.52 -4.15
N ALA A 221 -13.58 -11.39 -4.55
CA ALA A 221 -13.11 -10.25 -5.31
C ALA A 221 -13.64 -10.24 -6.75
N ARG A 222 -14.00 -9.04 -7.24
CA ARG A 222 -14.33 -8.77 -8.65
C ARG A 222 -13.13 -8.20 -9.40
N VAL A 223 -12.17 -7.64 -8.67
CA VAL A 223 -10.98 -7.00 -9.20
C VAL A 223 -9.81 -7.16 -8.22
N PHE A 224 -8.64 -7.46 -8.74
CA PHE A 224 -7.38 -7.48 -7.99
C PHE A 224 -6.65 -6.15 -8.09
N PRO A 225 -5.90 -5.77 -7.02
CA PRO A 225 -5.16 -4.52 -6.98
C PRO A 225 -4.09 -4.43 -8.06
N GLY A 226 -3.36 -5.51 -8.29
CA GLY A 226 -2.13 -5.54 -9.06
C GLY A 226 -0.98 -4.83 -8.36
N ASP A 227 0.23 -5.02 -8.90
CA ASP A 227 1.44 -4.35 -8.43
C ASP A 227 1.33 -2.83 -8.57
N VAL A 228 0.52 -2.34 -9.51
CA VAL A 228 0.22 -0.91 -9.67
C VAL A 228 -0.32 -0.27 -8.40
N MET A 229 -1.19 -0.94 -7.63
CA MET A 229 -1.73 -0.41 -6.38
C MET A 229 -0.74 -0.57 -5.22
N THR A 230 -0.16 -1.74 -5.07
CA THR A 230 0.73 -2.03 -3.93
C THR A 230 1.96 -1.13 -3.95
N TYR A 231 2.50 -0.87 -5.14
CA TYR A 231 3.63 0.05 -5.32
C TYR A 231 3.23 1.50 -5.03
N ALA A 232 2.07 1.93 -5.52
CA ALA A 232 1.55 3.28 -5.25
C ALA A 232 1.35 3.53 -3.75
N VAL A 233 0.73 2.56 -3.05
CA VAL A 233 0.45 2.66 -1.60
C VAL A 233 1.73 2.65 -0.79
N GLY A 234 2.66 1.73 -1.07
CA GLY A 234 3.97 1.67 -0.40
C GLY A 234 4.77 2.97 -0.59
N ALA A 235 4.82 3.48 -1.82
CA ALA A 235 5.48 4.74 -2.13
C ALA A 235 4.85 5.94 -1.42
N LEU A 236 3.51 5.97 -1.30
CA LEU A 236 2.81 7.03 -0.58
C LEU A 236 3.08 6.96 0.93
N ILE A 237 3.09 5.77 1.53
CA ILE A 237 3.42 5.58 2.96
C ILE A 237 4.81 6.17 3.26
N ALA A 238 5.82 5.83 2.45
CA ALA A 238 7.16 6.40 2.61
C ALA A 238 7.19 7.91 2.36
N SER A 239 6.47 8.41 1.35
CA SER A 239 6.39 9.86 1.06
C SER A 239 5.78 10.63 2.22
N ILE A 240 4.71 10.11 2.83
CA ILE A 240 4.07 10.70 4.01
C ILE A 240 5.04 10.71 5.20
N ALA A 241 5.76 9.61 5.43
CA ALA A 241 6.75 9.51 6.50
C ALA A 241 7.84 10.58 6.36
N ILE A 242 8.41 10.72 5.15
CA ILE A 242 9.49 11.66 4.83
C ILE A 242 8.99 13.11 4.91
N LEU A 243 7.88 13.44 4.23
CA LEU A 243 7.34 14.80 4.20
C LEU A 243 6.80 15.28 5.54
N GLY A 244 6.34 14.35 6.38
CA GLY A 244 5.80 14.63 7.72
C GLY A 244 6.84 14.57 8.83
N ASN A 245 8.08 14.16 8.54
CA ASN A 245 9.12 13.85 9.53
C ASN A 245 8.62 12.88 10.61
N VAL A 246 7.88 11.84 10.17
CA VAL A 246 7.26 10.84 11.05
C VAL A 246 7.80 9.43 10.79
N GLU A 247 9.03 9.33 10.26
CA GLU A 247 9.68 8.06 9.87
C GLU A 247 9.70 7.05 11.02
N LYS A 248 9.97 7.54 12.24
CA LYS A 248 10.06 6.68 13.44
C LYS A 248 8.77 5.91 13.67
N ILE A 249 7.62 6.57 13.65
CA ILE A 249 6.32 5.92 13.86
C ILE A 249 5.89 5.13 12.63
N ALA A 250 6.22 5.60 11.42
CA ALA A 250 5.96 4.88 10.18
C ALA A 250 6.69 3.54 10.13
N ILE A 251 7.96 3.47 10.58
CA ILE A 251 8.71 2.21 10.70
C ILE A 251 8.03 1.26 11.69
N VAL A 252 7.50 1.77 12.82
CA VAL A 252 6.74 0.94 13.76
C VAL A 252 5.48 0.38 13.10
N PHE A 253 4.70 1.20 12.40
CA PHE A 253 3.52 0.73 11.67
C PHE A 253 3.87 -0.27 10.56
N PHE A 254 5.11 -0.26 10.09
CA PHE A 254 5.62 -1.16 9.06
C PHE A 254 6.21 -2.47 9.59
N ILE A 255 6.18 -2.70 10.92
CA ILE A 255 6.70 -3.94 11.55
C ILE A 255 6.14 -5.22 10.91
N PRO A 256 4.82 -5.37 10.60
CA PRO A 256 4.32 -6.56 9.93
C PRO A 256 5.00 -6.81 8.58
N TYR A 257 5.28 -5.77 7.81
CA TYR A 257 5.98 -5.85 6.52
C TYR A 257 7.45 -6.20 6.65
N ILE A 258 8.11 -5.73 7.72
CA ILE A 258 9.48 -6.11 8.05
C ILE A 258 9.52 -7.61 8.38
N ILE A 259 8.59 -8.09 9.20
CA ILE A 259 8.47 -9.53 9.53
C ILE A 259 8.20 -10.34 8.26
N GLU A 260 7.26 -9.89 7.40
CA GLU A 260 6.98 -10.53 6.12
C GLU A 260 8.23 -10.64 5.25
N THR A 261 9.01 -9.56 5.15
CA THR A 261 10.26 -9.53 4.40
C THR A 261 11.27 -10.55 4.93
N VAL A 262 11.42 -10.67 6.24
CA VAL A 262 12.30 -11.66 6.87
C VAL A 262 11.84 -13.08 6.56
N LEU A 263 10.53 -13.36 6.66
CA LEU A 263 9.96 -14.66 6.35
C LEU A 263 10.13 -15.04 4.87
N LYS A 264 9.88 -14.11 3.95
CA LYS A 264 10.08 -14.28 2.50
C LYS A 264 11.55 -14.51 2.14
N SER A 265 12.45 -13.73 2.75
CA SER A 265 13.91 -13.88 2.55
C SER A 265 14.41 -15.26 2.98
N ARG A 266 13.86 -15.81 4.07
CA ARG A 266 14.12 -17.20 4.50
C ARG A 266 13.75 -18.22 3.42
N GLY A 267 12.73 -17.93 2.60
CA GLY A 267 12.32 -18.73 1.44
C GLY A 267 13.05 -18.36 0.13
N LYS A 268 14.13 -17.54 0.18
CA LYS A 268 14.89 -17.02 -0.97
C LYS A 268 14.01 -16.22 -1.96
N LEU A 269 12.89 -15.67 -1.47
CA LEU A 269 11.87 -14.95 -2.25
C LEU A 269 11.17 -15.80 -3.33
N ASP A 270 11.33 -17.14 -3.32
CA ASP A 270 10.74 -18.05 -4.32
C ASP A 270 9.42 -18.67 -3.85
N LYS A 271 9.04 -18.46 -2.58
CA LYS A 271 7.84 -19.06 -2.00
C LYS A 271 6.63 -18.15 -2.18
N HIS A 272 5.54 -18.74 -2.73
CA HIS A 272 4.29 -18.03 -2.92
C HIS A 272 3.55 -17.81 -1.59
N SER A 273 2.78 -16.72 -1.50
CA SER A 273 1.90 -16.40 -0.37
C SER A 273 0.65 -17.29 -0.32
N PHE A 274 0.22 -17.84 -1.47
CA PHE A 274 -1.03 -18.57 -1.59
C PHE A 274 -1.06 -19.83 -0.73
N ALA A 275 -2.26 -20.12 -0.18
CA ALA A 275 -2.52 -21.33 0.57
C ALA A 275 -2.71 -22.55 -0.36
N ARG A 276 -2.59 -23.74 0.21
CA ARG A 276 -3.16 -24.94 -0.40
C ARG A 276 -4.66 -24.99 -0.09
N VAL A 277 -5.48 -25.11 -1.12
CA VAL A 277 -6.95 -25.12 -0.97
C VAL A 277 -7.45 -26.57 -0.97
N ASN A 278 -8.21 -26.97 0.04
CA ASN A 278 -8.84 -28.28 0.09
C ASN A 278 -10.16 -28.30 -0.72
N LYS A 279 -10.76 -29.49 -0.87
CA LYS A 279 -12.00 -29.68 -1.65
C LYS A 279 -13.20 -28.87 -1.13
N ASN A 280 -13.20 -28.52 0.16
CA ASN A 280 -14.27 -27.76 0.81
C ASN A 280 -14.01 -26.24 0.80
N GLY A 281 -12.93 -25.77 0.16
CA GLY A 281 -12.53 -24.37 0.14
C GLY A 281 -11.82 -23.90 1.42
N GLY A 282 -11.43 -24.83 2.28
CA GLY A 282 -10.60 -24.57 3.44
C GLY A 282 -9.13 -24.36 3.05
N LEU A 283 -8.44 -23.43 3.71
CA LEU A 283 -7.05 -23.11 3.48
C LEU A 283 -6.14 -23.96 4.36
N GLU A 284 -5.08 -24.48 3.77
CA GLU A 284 -4.06 -25.30 4.41
C GLU A 284 -2.68 -24.72 4.17
N MET A 285 -1.74 -25.08 5.07
CA MET A 285 -0.34 -24.73 4.90
C MET A 285 0.19 -25.29 3.58
N PRO A 286 0.74 -24.45 2.69
CA PRO A 286 1.30 -24.90 1.42
C PRO A 286 2.69 -25.55 1.59
N TYR A 287 3.37 -25.25 2.69
CA TYR A 287 4.74 -25.68 3.00
C TYR A 287 4.83 -26.19 4.44
N GLU A 288 5.86 -26.99 4.74
CA GLU A 288 6.17 -27.44 6.11
C GLU A 288 6.63 -26.31 7.04
N LYS A 289 7.23 -25.25 6.46
CA LYS A 289 7.74 -24.07 7.19
C LYS A 289 6.93 -22.84 6.84
N ILE A 290 6.96 -21.85 7.74
CA ILE A 290 6.30 -20.56 7.57
C ILE A 290 7.23 -19.64 6.77
N TYR A 291 6.74 -19.12 5.64
CA TYR A 291 7.45 -18.21 4.73
C TYR A 291 6.71 -16.89 4.46
N GLY A 292 5.65 -16.62 5.22
CA GLY A 292 4.88 -15.38 5.13
C GLY A 292 3.92 -15.28 6.32
N LEU A 293 3.40 -14.09 6.58
CA LEU A 293 2.40 -13.84 7.63
C LEU A 293 1.09 -14.56 7.32
N GLU A 294 0.75 -14.73 6.06
CA GLU A 294 -0.42 -15.48 5.62
C GLU A 294 -0.31 -16.95 6.06
N HIS A 295 0.86 -17.55 5.92
CA HIS A 295 1.12 -18.92 6.39
C HIS A 295 1.07 -18.99 7.92
N LEU A 296 1.65 -17.99 8.61
CA LEU A 296 1.59 -17.91 10.07
C LEU A 296 0.14 -17.80 10.55
N ALA A 297 -0.67 -16.98 9.89
CA ALA A 297 -2.09 -16.82 10.21
C ALA A 297 -2.86 -18.15 10.03
N ILE A 298 -2.64 -18.87 8.94
CA ILE A 298 -3.26 -20.20 8.72
C ILE A 298 -2.84 -21.16 9.83
N TYR A 299 -1.54 -21.22 10.15
CA TYR A 299 -1.01 -22.09 11.19
C TYR A 299 -1.65 -21.83 12.56
N ILE A 300 -1.71 -20.56 12.97
CA ILE A 300 -2.30 -20.15 14.25
C ILE A 300 -3.79 -20.46 14.26
N LEU A 301 -4.54 -20.13 13.21
CA LEU A 301 -5.98 -20.36 13.13
C LEU A 301 -6.32 -21.86 13.22
N LYS A 302 -5.55 -22.71 12.55
CA LYS A 302 -5.72 -24.18 12.67
C LYS A 302 -5.40 -24.71 14.07
N LYS A 303 -4.40 -24.13 14.73
CA LYS A 303 -4.03 -24.52 16.10
C LYS A 303 -5.11 -24.12 17.12
N ILE A 304 -5.73 -22.94 16.96
CA ILE A 304 -6.78 -22.42 17.85
C ILE A 304 -8.13 -23.12 17.60
N ARG A 305 -8.42 -23.47 16.33
CA ARG A 305 -9.71 -24.06 15.93
C ARG A 305 -9.48 -25.25 14.98
N PRO A 306 -8.96 -26.38 15.49
CA PRO A 306 -8.55 -27.51 14.67
C PRO A 306 -9.69 -28.15 13.87
N GLU A 307 -10.92 -28.10 14.39
CA GLU A 307 -12.10 -28.70 13.75
C GLU A 307 -12.79 -27.78 12.75
N LYS A 308 -12.40 -26.48 12.66
CA LYS A 308 -13.04 -25.52 11.76
C LYS A 308 -12.17 -25.25 10.54
N GLU A 309 -12.82 -25.17 9.38
CA GLU A 309 -12.17 -24.75 8.15
C GLU A 309 -11.65 -23.30 8.25
N VAL A 310 -10.38 -23.11 7.96
CA VAL A 310 -9.80 -21.76 7.81
C VAL A 310 -10.17 -21.24 6.44
N ARG A 311 -10.87 -20.13 6.37
CA ARG A 311 -11.24 -19.44 5.13
C ARG A 311 -10.38 -18.19 4.92
N GLU A 312 -10.31 -17.72 3.70
CA GLU A 312 -9.53 -16.55 3.29
C GLU A 312 -9.79 -15.33 4.17
N ASN A 313 -11.06 -14.99 4.44
CA ASN A 313 -11.41 -13.88 5.30
C ASN A 313 -10.84 -13.97 6.72
N HIS A 314 -10.72 -15.19 7.27
CA HIS A 314 -10.14 -15.37 8.60
C HIS A 314 -8.65 -15.00 8.61
N VAL A 315 -7.92 -15.31 7.54
CA VAL A 315 -6.50 -14.95 7.38
C VAL A 315 -6.37 -13.44 7.28
N VAL A 316 -7.16 -12.80 6.41
CA VAL A 316 -7.15 -11.33 6.23
C VAL A 316 -7.48 -10.62 7.54
N TYR A 317 -8.52 -11.04 8.26
CA TYR A 317 -8.91 -10.42 9.54
C TYR A 317 -7.84 -10.59 10.61
N MET A 318 -7.15 -11.74 10.67
CA MET A 318 -6.06 -11.94 11.61
C MET A 318 -4.87 -11.01 11.33
N ILE A 319 -4.49 -10.86 10.06
CA ILE A 319 -3.40 -9.96 9.68
C ILE A 319 -3.79 -8.49 9.95
N ASN A 320 -5.02 -8.11 9.63
CA ASN A 320 -5.53 -6.77 9.93
C ASN A 320 -5.57 -6.49 11.44
N ALA A 321 -5.98 -7.48 12.25
CA ALA A 321 -5.96 -7.34 13.72
C ALA A 321 -4.53 -7.18 14.24
N PHE A 322 -3.56 -7.91 13.69
CA PHE A 322 -2.15 -7.74 14.02
C PHE A 322 -1.65 -6.34 13.63
N GLN A 323 -2.00 -5.85 12.45
CA GLN A 323 -1.66 -4.48 12.02
C GLN A 323 -2.24 -3.43 12.96
N LEU A 324 -3.52 -3.55 13.33
CA LEU A 324 -4.17 -2.64 14.28
C LEU A 324 -3.52 -2.67 15.66
N PHE A 325 -3.09 -3.85 16.12
CA PHE A 325 -2.37 -4.00 17.37
C PHE A 325 -1.02 -3.27 17.36
N ILE A 326 -0.25 -3.40 16.27
CA ILE A 326 1.01 -2.68 16.10
C ILE A 326 0.80 -1.16 16.05
N ILE A 327 -0.26 -0.70 15.37
CA ILE A 327 -0.61 0.72 15.32
C ILE A 327 -0.97 1.22 16.72
N ALA A 328 -1.76 0.48 17.49
CA ALA A 328 -2.10 0.85 18.87
C ALA A 328 -0.85 0.98 19.75
N ILE A 329 0.12 0.06 19.62
CA ILE A 329 1.44 0.15 20.28
C ILE A 329 2.15 1.42 19.82
N GLY A 330 2.17 1.70 18.53
CA GLY A 330 2.81 2.91 18.00
C GLY A 330 2.23 4.20 18.59
N PHE A 331 0.91 4.30 18.68
CA PHE A 331 0.26 5.44 19.33
C PHE A 331 0.58 5.57 20.82
N LEU A 332 0.64 4.46 21.55
CA LEU A 332 0.95 4.46 22.99
C LEU A 332 2.37 4.90 23.31
N PHE A 333 3.35 4.59 22.45
CA PHE A 333 4.76 4.81 22.76
C PHE A 333 5.39 6.01 22.03
N PHE A 334 4.76 6.55 21.00
CA PHE A 334 5.37 7.58 20.14
C PHE A 334 4.53 8.85 19.94
N LEU A 335 3.31 8.89 20.43
CA LEU A 335 2.44 10.07 20.52
C LEU A 335 2.02 10.37 21.96
#